data_bb22a967916479f55df8080814f96fcd
#
_entry.id   bb22a967916479f55df8080814f96fcd
#
_cell.length_a   1.000
_cell.length_b   1.000
_cell.length_c   1.000
_cell.angle_alpha   90.00
_cell.angle_beta   90.00
_cell.angle_gamma   90.00
#
_symmetry.space_group_name_H-M   'P 1'
#
loop_
_entity.id
_entity.type
_entity.pdbx_description
1 polymer ?
#
loop_
_entity_poly.entity_id
_entity_poly.type
_entity_poly.pdbx_seq_one_letter_code
_entity_poly.pdbx_strand_id
1 'polypeptide(L)'
;DAIAVGLADHLVPHADLDALVAALAGDDWAGAVATYAVATAEAPLIAARAWIDDAYAADSVEEVLQRLRGRPEPEALAAADVITTRSPTSLKVTFRALREARELPGLREALAAEFRIARRLTSGHDFVEGVRAQLVDKDRTPHWDPPTLAGVTPEMVDAYFVG
;
A
#
# COMPACT_ATOMS: atom_id res chain seq x y z
N ASP A 1 6.28 -7.75 -10.86
CA ASP A 1 5.39 -7.89 -9.68
C ASP A 1 3.93 -7.64 -10.04
N ALA A 2 3.56 -6.51 -10.67
CA ALA A 2 2.17 -6.14 -10.96
C ALA A 2 1.38 -7.25 -11.69
N ILE A 3 1.98 -7.88 -12.71
CA ILE A 3 1.37 -9.01 -13.45
C ILE A 3 1.21 -10.22 -12.52
N ALA A 4 2.22 -10.53 -11.72
CA ALA A 4 2.22 -11.69 -10.84
C ALA A 4 1.14 -11.62 -9.74
N VAL A 5 0.70 -10.41 -9.36
CA VAL A 5 -0.37 -10.19 -8.36
C VAL A 5 -1.71 -9.78 -9.01
N GLY A 6 -1.82 -9.84 -10.34
CA GLY A 6 -3.08 -9.58 -11.05
C GLY A 6 -3.48 -8.11 -11.20
N LEU A 7 -2.55 -7.18 -11.02
CA LEU A 7 -2.77 -5.74 -11.20
C LEU A 7 -2.49 -5.23 -12.62
N ALA A 8 -1.87 -6.05 -13.46
CA ALA A 8 -1.57 -5.75 -14.86
C ALA A 8 -1.55 -7.05 -15.66
N ASP A 9 -1.79 -6.98 -16.97
CA ASP A 9 -1.84 -8.13 -17.87
C ASP A 9 -0.58 -8.25 -18.73
N HIS A 10 -0.01 -7.11 -19.13
CA HIS A 10 1.11 -7.06 -20.07
C HIS A 10 2.21 -6.10 -19.60
N LEU A 11 3.45 -6.42 -19.97
CA LEU A 11 4.59 -5.54 -19.82
C LEU A 11 5.02 -5.06 -21.20
N VAL A 12 5.05 -3.75 -21.40
CA VAL A 12 5.56 -3.12 -22.62
C VAL A 12 6.75 -2.25 -22.27
N PRO A 13 7.90 -2.37 -22.94
CA PRO A 13 9.04 -1.50 -22.74
C PRO A 13 8.66 -0.03 -22.99
N HIS A 14 9.20 0.88 -22.16
CA HIS A 14 8.93 2.31 -22.32
C HIS A 14 9.27 2.85 -23.72
N ALA A 15 10.32 2.33 -24.34
CA ALA A 15 10.75 2.73 -25.69
C ALA A 15 9.72 2.40 -26.77
N ASP A 16 8.83 1.43 -26.51
CA ASP A 16 7.84 0.95 -27.50
C ASP A 16 6.46 1.57 -27.29
N LEU A 17 6.26 2.41 -26.25
CA LEU A 17 4.95 2.97 -25.92
C LEU A 17 4.36 3.82 -27.03
N ASP A 18 5.16 4.68 -27.69
CA ASP A 18 4.67 5.54 -28.77
C ASP A 18 4.22 4.70 -29.99
N ALA A 19 4.97 3.64 -30.31
CA ALA A 19 4.62 2.71 -31.38
C ALA A 19 3.36 1.90 -31.04
N LEU A 20 3.22 1.45 -29.78
CA LEU A 20 2.00 0.78 -29.31
C LEU A 20 0.80 1.72 -29.39
N VAL A 21 0.91 2.97 -28.94
CA VAL A 21 -0.19 3.95 -29.01
C VAL A 21 -0.63 4.18 -30.46
N ALA A 22 0.31 4.28 -31.40
CA ALA A 22 0.00 4.39 -32.81
C ALA A 22 -0.72 3.15 -33.35
N ALA A 23 -0.29 1.94 -32.94
CA ALA A 23 -0.91 0.69 -33.36
C ALA A 23 -2.32 0.48 -32.78
N LEU A 24 -2.57 0.97 -31.56
CA LEU A 24 -3.90 0.92 -30.91
C LEU A 24 -4.96 1.77 -31.61
N ALA A 25 -4.58 2.68 -32.50
CA ALA A 25 -5.51 3.42 -33.34
C ALA A 25 -6.14 2.56 -34.46
N GLY A 26 -5.65 1.37 -34.71
CA GLY A 26 -6.22 0.39 -35.63
C GLY A 26 -7.33 -0.47 -35.00
N ASP A 27 -7.91 -1.37 -35.84
CA ASP A 27 -9.03 -2.20 -35.40
C ASP A 27 -8.61 -3.44 -34.59
N ASP A 28 -7.34 -3.87 -34.66
CA ASP A 28 -6.79 -5.00 -33.91
C ASP A 28 -5.94 -4.55 -32.74
N TRP A 29 -6.62 -4.03 -31.70
CA TRP A 29 -5.95 -3.59 -30.47
C TRP A 29 -5.29 -4.76 -29.70
N ALA A 30 -5.88 -5.97 -29.75
CA ALA A 30 -5.34 -7.14 -29.05
C ALA A 30 -4.04 -7.62 -29.71
N GLY A 31 -3.99 -7.67 -31.04
CA GLY A 31 -2.77 -7.97 -31.81
C GLY A 31 -1.71 -6.87 -31.62
N ALA A 32 -2.11 -5.60 -31.52
CA ALA A 32 -1.19 -4.52 -31.22
C ALA A 32 -0.52 -4.72 -29.84
N VAL A 33 -1.30 -4.98 -28.78
CA VAL A 33 -0.75 -5.25 -27.45
C VAL A 33 0.17 -6.48 -27.48
N ALA A 34 -0.25 -7.58 -28.12
CA ALA A 34 0.56 -8.80 -28.20
C ALA A 34 1.90 -8.60 -28.93
N THR A 35 1.94 -7.68 -29.91
CA THR A 35 3.15 -7.39 -30.70
C THR A 35 4.22 -6.70 -29.83
N TYR A 36 3.83 -5.82 -28.92
CA TYR A 36 4.75 -5.04 -28.09
C TYR A 36 4.94 -5.59 -26.67
N ALA A 37 4.11 -6.57 -26.26
CA ALA A 37 4.25 -7.21 -24.98
C ALA A 37 5.49 -8.10 -24.92
N VAL A 38 6.23 -8.01 -23.83
CA VAL A 38 7.43 -8.83 -23.59
C VAL A 38 7.23 -9.74 -22.38
N ALA A 39 8.01 -10.83 -22.33
CA ALA A 39 8.02 -11.72 -21.18
C ALA A 39 8.54 -10.98 -19.92
N THR A 40 7.95 -11.29 -18.80
CA THR A 40 8.37 -10.74 -17.51
C THR A 40 9.50 -11.57 -16.91
N ALA A 41 10.42 -10.90 -16.21
CA ALA A 41 11.36 -11.57 -15.32
C ALA A 41 10.62 -12.16 -14.10
N GLU A 42 11.32 -12.99 -13.33
CA GLU A 42 10.82 -13.48 -12.04
C GLU A 42 10.42 -12.30 -11.12
N ALA A 43 9.25 -12.44 -10.47
CA ALA A 43 8.70 -11.40 -9.63
C ALA A 43 9.25 -11.50 -8.20
N PRO A 44 10.04 -10.53 -7.70
CA PRO A 44 10.60 -10.55 -6.34
C PRO A 44 9.55 -10.73 -5.24
N LEU A 45 8.37 -10.15 -5.40
CA LEU A 45 7.25 -10.33 -4.46
C LEU A 45 6.80 -11.79 -4.35
N ILE A 46 6.84 -12.54 -5.44
CA ILE A 46 6.47 -13.97 -5.41
C ILE A 46 7.53 -14.77 -4.67
N ALA A 47 8.81 -14.47 -4.85
CA ALA A 47 9.89 -15.08 -4.08
C ALA A 47 9.79 -14.77 -2.57
N ALA A 48 9.35 -13.57 -2.23
CA ALA A 48 9.17 -13.12 -0.85
C ALA A 48 7.83 -13.55 -0.23
N ARG A 49 6.89 -14.10 -1.01
CA ARG A 49 5.50 -14.35 -0.61
C ARG A 49 5.36 -15.13 0.69
N ALA A 50 6.17 -16.16 0.90
CA ALA A 50 6.06 -17.04 2.06
C ALA A 50 6.23 -16.28 3.39
N TRP A 51 7.24 -15.41 3.48
CA TRP A 51 7.46 -14.63 4.69
C TRP A 51 6.49 -13.44 4.78
N ILE A 52 6.08 -12.86 3.65
CA ILE A 52 5.07 -11.78 3.62
C ILE A 52 3.74 -12.31 4.15
N ASP A 53 3.24 -13.41 3.60
CA ASP A 53 1.96 -13.99 4.01
C ASP A 53 1.97 -14.35 5.50
N ASP A 54 3.07 -14.93 6.02
CA ASP A 54 3.21 -15.27 7.43
C ASP A 54 3.25 -14.02 8.33
N ALA A 55 4.08 -13.03 8.01
CA ALA A 55 4.24 -11.85 8.85
C ALA A 55 2.98 -10.97 8.89
N TYR A 56 2.33 -10.79 7.74
CA TYR A 56 1.15 -9.93 7.63
C TYR A 56 -0.19 -10.62 7.91
N ALA A 57 -0.21 -11.94 8.21
CA ALA A 57 -1.38 -12.64 8.73
C ALA A 57 -1.67 -12.35 10.22
N ALA A 58 -0.86 -11.53 10.86
CA ALA A 58 -0.99 -11.11 12.26
C ALA A 58 -2.29 -10.35 12.54
N ASP A 59 -2.74 -10.29 13.80
CA ASP A 59 -4.01 -9.64 14.19
C ASP A 59 -3.84 -8.16 14.59
N SER A 60 -2.61 -7.65 14.65
CA SER A 60 -2.29 -6.27 14.98
C SER A 60 -1.03 -5.79 14.27
N VAL A 61 -0.86 -4.44 14.17
CA VAL A 61 0.37 -3.84 13.63
C VAL A 61 1.58 -4.18 14.51
N GLU A 62 1.38 -4.23 15.82
CA GLU A 62 2.40 -4.60 16.79
C GLU A 62 2.89 -6.03 16.53
N GLU A 63 1.98 -6.95 16.28
CA GLU A 63 2.32 -8.35 15.98
C GLU A 63 2.99 -8.48 14.59
N VAL A 64 2.54 -7.74 13.58
CA VAL A 64 3.25 -7.66 12.29
C VAL A 64 4.69 -7.26 12.49
N LEU A 65 4.95 -6.20 13.26
CA LEU A 65 6.31 -5.76 13.56
C LEU A 65 7.13 -6.82 14.32
N GLN A 66 6.51 -7.50 15.28
CA GLN A 66 7.16 -8.58 16.02
C GLN A 66 7.56 -9.73 15.08
N ARG A 67 6.64 -10.17 14.20
CA ARG A 67 6.90 -11.25 13.25
C ARG A 67 7.99 -10.85 12.25
N LEU A 68 7.93 -9.64 11.67
CA LEU A 68 8.94 -9.13 10.76
C LEU A 68 10.34 -9.09 11.40
N ARG A 69 10.45 -8.61 12.65
CA ARG A 69 11.72 -8.55 13.37
C ARG A 69 12.27 -9.92 13.77
N GLY A 70 11.40 -10.93 13.85
CA GLY A 70 11.80 -12.32 14.12
C GLY A 70 12.28 -13.08 12.87
N ARG A 71 12.23 -12.47 11.67
CA ARG A 71 12.60 -13.11 10.41
C ARG A 71 14.08 -12.96 10.12
N PRO A 72 14.70 -13.98 9.47
CA PRO A 72 16.09 -13.90 9.02
C PRO A 72 16.27 -13.09 7.73
N GLU A 73 15.20 -12.84 6.96
CA GLU A 73 15.23 -12.16 5.68
C GLU A 73 15.52 -10.65 5.89
N PRO A 74 16.57 -10.09 5.24
CA PRO A 74 16.91 -8.68 5.39
C PRO A 74 15.77 -7.73 4.96
N GLU A 75 14.98 -8.16 3.97
CA GLU A 75 13.84 -7.40 3.45
C GLU A 75 12.71 -7.28 4.49
N ALA A 76 12.52 -8.31 5.33
CA ALA A 76 11.55 -8.27 6.41
C ALA A 76 11.96 -7.28 7.50
N LEU A 77 13.26 -7.24 7.86
CA LEU A 77 13.80 -6.26 8.79
C LEU A 77 13.68 -4.84 8.24
N ALA A 78 14.02 -4.65 6.97
CA ALA A 78 13.87 -3.34 6.29
C ALA A 78 12.40 -2.89 6.26
N ALA A 79 11.45 -3.80 6.03
CA ALA A 79 10.02 -3.50 6.10
C ALA A 79 9.60 -3.04 7.51
N ALA A 80 10.07 -3.71 8.57
CA ALA A 80 9.80 -3.32 9.95
C ALA A 80 10.34 -1.91 10.25
N ASP A 81 11.55 -1.59 9.79
CA ASP A 81 12.16 -0.27 9.97
C ASP A 81 11.34 0.81 9.27
N VAL A 82 10.90 0.58 8.04
CA VAL A 82 10.03 1.52 7.32
C VAL A 82 8.70 1.71 8.06
N ILE A 83 8.04 0.66 8.51
CA ILE A 83 6.77 0.73 9.24
C ILE A 83 6.92 1.59 10.49
N THR A 84 7.99 1.42 11.27
CA THR A 84 8.20 2.17 12.52
C THR A 84 8.41 3.68 12.34
N THR A 85 8.68 4.14 11.13
CA THR A 85 8.80 5.59 10.83
C THR A 85 7.46 6.24 10.48
N ARG A 86 6.39 5.46 10.30
CA ARG A 86 5.08 5.96 9.86
C ARG A 86 4.20 6.36 11.03
N SER A 87 3.17 7.21 10.75
CA SER A 87 2.18 7.60 11.75
C SER A 87 1.52 6.37 12.37
N PRO A 88 1.58 6.21 13.70
CA PRO A 88 0.94 5.10 14.40
C PRO A 88 -0.57 5.02 14.15
N THR A 89 -1.25 6.16 14.10
CA THR A 89 -2.68 6.25 13.78
C THR A 89 -2.95 5.74 12.37
N SER A 90 -2.20 6.24 11.38
CA SER A 90 -2.36 5.82 9.99
C SER A 90 -2.08 4.32 9.80
N LEU A 91 -1.10 3.76 10.49
CA LEU A 91 -0.81 2.33 10.45
C LEU A 91 -2.00 1.48 10.91
N LYS A 92 -2.58 1.79 12.09
CA LYS A 92 -3.73 1.04 12.62
C LYS A 92 -4.99 1.21 11.78
N VAL A 93 -5.25 2.42 11.28
CA VAL A 93 -6.37 2.68 10.36
C VAL A 93 -6.20 1.89 9.06
N THR A 94 -5.00 1.93 8.44
CA THR A 94 -4.72 1.17 7.21
C THR A 94 -4.84 -0.34 7.43
N PHE A 95 -4.31 -0.84 8.54
CA PHE A 95 -4.37 -2.26 8.89
C PHE A 95 -5.82 -2.76 8.97
N ARG A 96 -6.69 -2.01 9.63
CA ARG A 96 -8.13 -2.32 9.72
C ARG A 96 -8.82 -2.17 8.37
N ALA A 97 -8.58 -1.09 7.64
CA ALA A 97 -9.20 -0.83 6.34
C ALA A 97 -8.93 -1.96 5.33
N LEU A 98 -7.69 -2.46 5.27
CA LEU A 98 -7.31 -3.57 4.39
C LEU A 98 -8.04 -4.89 4.75
N ARG A 99 -8.32 -5.12 6.03
CA ARG A 99 -9.08 -6.30 6.47
C ARG A 99 -10.56 -6.17 6.15
N GLU A 100 -11.16 -5.04 6.47
CA GLU A 100 -12.56 -4.77 6.17
C GLU A 100 -12.84 -4.76 4.66
N ALA A 101 -11.86 -4.33 3.84
CA ALA A 101 -11.99 -4.30 2.38
C ALA A 101 -12.28 -5.67 1.76
N ARG A 102 -11.85 -6.77 2.40
CA ARG A 102 -12.12 -8.14 1.93
C ARG A 102 -13.59 -8.51 2.00
N GLU A 103 -14.34 -7.88 2.91
CA GLU A 103 -15.76 -8.16 3.15
C GLU A 103 -16.68 -7.19 2.39
N LEU A 104 -16.12 -6.21 1.68
CA LEU A 104 -16.92 -5.24 0.95
C LEU A 104 -17.50 -5.87 -0.32
N PRO A 105 -18.81 -5.62 -0.61
CA PRO A 105 -19.49 -6.27 -1.71
C PRO A 105 -19.08 -5.78 -3.09
N GLY A 106 -18.40 -4.62 -3.19
CA GLY A 106 -17.97 -4.10 -4.47
C GLY A 106 -17.24 -2.78 -4.42
N LEU A 107 -16.88 -2.28 -5.61
CA LEU A 107 -16.07 -1.07 -5.79
C LEU A 107 -16.74 0.18 -5.19
N ARG A 108 -18.07 0.30 -5.28
CA ARG A 108 -18.79 1.47 -4.74
C ARG A 108 -18.60 1.58 -3.23
N GLU A 109 -18.74 0.47 -2.53
CA GLU A 109 -18.59 0.39 -1.07
C GLU A 109 -17.14 0.62 -0.65
N ALA A 110 -16.19 0.08 -1.42
CA ALA A 110 -14.75 0.33 -1.21
C ALA A 110 -14.42 1.82 -1.35
N LEU A 111 -14.85 2.47 -2.43
CA LEU A 111 -14.63 3.91 -2.64
C LEU A 111 -15.30 4.77 -1.56
N ALA A 112 -16.50 4.38 -1.10
CA ALA A 112 -17.19 5.09 -0.02
C ALA A 112 -16.45 4.96 1.31
N ALA A 113 -15.90 3.78 1.61
CA ALA A 113 -15.07 3.55 2.81
C ALA A 113 -13.78 4.35 2.75
N GLU A 114 -13.05 4.27 1.64
CA GLU A 114 -11.81 5.03 1.41
C GLU A 114 -12.04 6.55 1.51
N PHE A 115 -13.12 7.06 0.93
CA PHE A 115 -13.44 8.47 1.01
C PHE A 115 -13.66 8.95 2.45
N ARG A 116 -14.39 8.17 3.28
CA ARG A 116 -14.60 8.50 4.70
C ARG A 116 -13.28 8.55 5.46
N ILE A 117 -12.45 7.50 5.30
CA ILE A 117 -11.15 7.40 5.95
C ILE A 117 -10.22 8.53 5.50
N ALA A 118 -10.09 8.75 4.19
CA ALA A 118 -9.22 9.77 3.62
C ALA A 118 -9.61 11.17 4.11
N ARG A 119 -10.90 11.50 4.14
CA ARG A 119 -11.40 12.80 4.60
C ARG A 119 -11.00 13.08 6.06
N ARG A 120 -11.01 12.06 6.92
CA ARG A 120 -10.59 12.21 8.33
C ARG A 120 -9.08 12.26 8.48
N LEU A 121 -8.35 11.42 7.75
CA LEU A 121 -6.90 11.44 7.76
C LEU A 121 -6.35 12.80 7.31
N THR A 122 -6.88 13.36 6.21
CA THR A 122 -6.40 14.64 5.66
C THR A 122 -6.70 15.85 6.53
N SER A 123 -7.68 15.75 7.44
CA SER A 123 -7.97 16.80 8.42
C SER A 123 -7.26 16.58 9.77
N GLY A 124 -6.55 15.47 9.94
CA GLY A 124 -5.84 15.12 11.17
C GLY A 124 -4.45 15.74 11.27
N HIS A 125 -3.92 15.79 12.50
CA HIS A 125 -2.59 16.29 12.82
C HIS A 125 -1.50 15.62 11.97
N ASP A 126 -1.48 14.29 11.93
CA ASP A 126 -0.41 13.52 11.31
C ASP A 126 -0.29 13.74 9.80
N PHE A 127 -1.39 14.05 9.11
CA PHE A 127 -1.32 14.40 7.69
C PHE A 127 -0.57 15.71 7.48
N VAL A 128 -0.92 16.75 8.25
CA VAL A 128 -0.28 18.07 8.18
C VAL A 128 1.20 17.96 8.54
N GLU A 129 1.50 17.24 9.61
CA GLU A 129 2.87 17.00 10.07
C GLU A 129 3.70 16.19 9.05
N GLY A 130 3.11 15.17 8.44
CA GLY A 130 3.76 14.41 7.38
C GLY A 130 4.09 15.26 6.16
N VAL A 131 3.16 16.15 5.76
CA VAL A 131 3.40 17.14 4.68
C VAL A 131 4.51 18.10 5.07
N ARG A 132 4.49 18.65 6.29
CA ARG A 132 5.56 19.53 6.80
C ARG A 132 6.93 18.83 6.68
N ALA A 133 7.04 17.65 7.29
CA ALA A 133 8.32 16.95 7.38
C ALA A 133 8.87 16.49 6.01
N GLN A 134 7.99 16.13 5.06
CA GLN A 134 8.43 15.58 3.78
C GLN A 134 8.53 16.62 2.66
N LEU A 135 7.67 17.63 2.64
CA LEU A 135 7.56 18.55 1.50
C LEU A 135 7.94 19.98 1.83
N VAL A 136 7.62 20.48 3.03
CA VAL A 136 7.86 21.87 3.43
C VAL A 136 9.27 22.01 4.00
N ASP A 137 9.52 21.45 5.18
CA ASP A 137 10.81 21.58 5.89
C ASP A 137 11.83 20.57 5.38
N LYS A 138 11.38 19.44 4.86
CA LYS A 138 12.21 18.34 4.31
C LYS A 138 13.19 17.75 5.32
N ASP A 139 12.92 17.92 6.60
CA ASP A 139 13.72 17.38 7.71
C ASP A 139 13.54 15.87 7.89
N ARG A 140 12.44 15.30 7.35
CA ARG A 140 12.08 13.89 7.41
C ARG A 140 11.94 13.35 8.84
N THR A 141 11.68 14.24 9.81
CA THR A 141 11.51 13.93 11.23
C THR A 141 10.12 14.32 11.71
N PRO A 142 9.07 13.59 11.28
CA PRO A 142 7.71 13.91 11.70
C PRO A 142 7.49 13.63 13.19
N HIS A 143 6.71 14.50 13.83
CA HIS A 143 6.26 14.39 15.22
C HIS A 143 4.83 13.86 15.24
N TRP A 144 4.67 12.54 15.23
CA TRP A 144 3.34 11.90 15.21
C TRP A 144 2.59 12.08 16.54
N ASP A 145 1.26 12.19 16.47
CA ASP A 145 0.39 12.27 17.64
C ASP A 145 -0.82 11.32 17.50
N PRO A 146 -0.87 10.23 18.32
CA PRO A 146 0.09 9.77 19.32
C PRO A 146 1.44 9.32 18.72
N PRO A 147 2.55 9.44 19.47
CA PRO A 147 3.89 9.13 18.95
C PRO A 147 4.20 7.62 18.86
N THR A 148 3.36 6.76 19.40
CA THR A 148 3.56 5.31 19.44
C THR A 148 2.28 4.54 19.15
N LEU A 149 2.41 3.29 18.67
CA LEU A 149 1.27 2.40 18.44
C LEU A 149 0.46 2.19 19.73
N ALA A 150 1.11 2.05 20.87
CA ALA A 150 0.42 1.88 22.16
C ALA A 150 -0.43 3.08 22.57
N GLY A 151 -0.11 4.26 22.07
CA GLY A 151 -0.91 5.48 22.32
C GLY A 151 -2.17 5.58 21.48
N VAL A 152 -2.30 4.79 20.41
CA VAL A 152 -3.49 4.78 19.55
C VAL A 152 -4.50 3.79 20.09
N THR A 153 -5.61 4.30 20.66
CA THR A 153 -6.68 3.46 21.23
C THR A 153 -7.63 2.92 20.14
N PRO A 154 -8.39 1.85 20.43
CA PRO A 154 -9.42 1.34 19.51
C PRO A 154 -10.45 2.41 19.14
N GLU A 155 -10.89 3.25 20.08
CA GLU A 155 -11.87 4.30 19.87
C GLU A 155 -11.34 5.38 18.89
N MET A 156 -10.05 5.69 18.97
CA MET A 156 -9.40 6.60 18.01
C MET A 156 -9.46 6.02 16.60
N VAL A 157 -9.22 4.71 16.44
CA VAL A 157 -9.32 4.02 15.13
C VAL A 157 -10.78 3.98 14.68
N ASP A 158 -11.72 3.61 15.55
CA ASP A 158 -13.16 3.52 15.26
C ASP A 158 -13.68 4.82 14.66
N ALA A 159 -13.19 5.95 15.15
CA ALA A 159 -13.60 7.26 14.65
C ALA A 159 -13.40 7.43 13.13
N TYR A 160 -12.49 6.73 12.49
CA TYR A 160 -12.25 6.80 11.04
C TYR A 160 -13.26 6.01 10.21
N PHE A 161 -14.00 5.10 10.82
CA PHE A 161 -14.92 4.16 10.15
C PHE A 161 -16.40 4.50 10.36
N VAL A 162 -16.73 5.46 11.23
CA VAL A 162 -18.09 5.93 11.49
C VAL A 162 -18.40 7.22 10.74
N GLY A 163 -19.66 7.41 10.30
CA GLY A 163 -20.14 8.70 9.76
C GLY A 163 -20.60 8.66 8.34
#